data_c2489e20ba8e84a7b40453d098d366e4
#
_entry.id   c2489e20ba8e84a7b40453d098d366e4
#
_cell.length_a   1.000
_cell.length_b   1.000
_cell.length_c   1.000
_cell.angle_alpha   90.00
_cell.angle_beta   90.00
_cell.angle_gamma   90.00
#
_symmetry.space_group_name_H-M   'P 1'
#
loop_
_entity.id
_entity.type
_entity.pdbx_description
1 polymer ?
#
loop_
_entity_poly.entity_id
_entity_poly.type
_entity_poly.pdbx_seq_one_letter_code
_entity_poly.pdbx_strand_id
1 'polypeptide(L)' 'MSKKTFQLISAIVGGVQAVAVAVVTYTTPEYATAINGAIVVIGTAIIEACSQFVKAE' A
#
# COMPACT_ATOMS: atom_id res chain seq x y z
N MET A 1 6.98 -14.23 9.04
CA MET A 1 8.02 -13.20 8.87
C MET A 1 8.26 -12.44 10.16
N SER A 2 9.40 -11.83 10.32
CA SER A 2 9.70 -11.04 11.51
C SER A 2 9.01 -9.67 11.47
N LYS A 3 8.88 -9.04 12.64
CA LYS A 3 8.31 -7.69 12.71
C LYS A 3 9.10 -6.69 11.88
N LYS A 4 10.44 -6.80 11.88
CA LYS A 4 11.28 -5.92 11.08
C LYS A 4 10.99 -6.05 9.59
N THR A 5 10.87 -7.28 9.10
CA THR A 5 10.54 -7.53 7.71
C THR A 5 9.17 -6.98 7.37
N PHE A 6 8.19 -7.18 8.26
CA PHE A 6 6.85 -6.65 8.06
C PHE A 6 6.85 -5.11 8.00
N GLN A 7 7.58 -4.46 8.89
CA GLN A 7 7.69 -3.00 8.89
C GLN A 7 8.33 -2.49 7.60
N LEU A 8 9.35 -3.19 7.10
CA LEU A 8 10.00 -2.83 5.84
C LEU A 8 9.03 -2.97 4.66
N ILE A 9 8.29 -4.07 4.60
CA ILE A 9 7.31 -4.31 3.54
C ILE A 9 6.22 -3.23 3.59
N SER A 10 5.72 -2.90 4.79
CA SER A 10 4.70 -1.86 4.96
C SER A 10 5.20 -0.50 4.49
N ALA A 11 6.45 -0.17 4.80
CA ALA A 11 7.05 1.09 4.36
C ALA A 11 7.18 1.15 2.84
N ILE A 12 7.59 0.06 2.21
CA ILE A 12 7.71 -0.02 0.75
C ILE A 12 6.33 0.11 0.10
N VAL A 13 5.34 -0.63 0.59
CA VAL A 13 3.97 -0.57 0.06
C VAL A 13 3.41 0.84 0.21
N GLY A 14 3.58 1.46 1.38
CA GLY A 14 3.12 2.83 1.61
C GLY A 14 3.79 3.84 0.68
N GLY A 15 5.10 3.69 0.45
CA GLY A 15 5.84 4.55 -0.47
C GLY A 15 5.38 4.40 -1.91
N VAL A 16 5.18 3.16 -2.36
CA VAL A 16 4.68 2.89 -3.70
C VAL A 16 3.27 3.44 -3.87
N GLN A 17 2.41 3.29 -2.87
CA GLN A 17 1.06 3.85 -2.90
C GLN A 17 1.09 5.37 -3.02
N ALA A 18 1.94 6.05 -2.25
CA ALA A 18 2.05 7.50 -2.29
C ALA A 18 2.46 7.99 -3.67
N VAL A 19 3.45 7.33 -4.29
CA VAL A 19 3.91 7.67 -5.63
C VAL A 19 2.80 7.41 -6.66
N ALA A 20 2.14 6.26 -6.56
CA ALA A 20 1.07 5.90 -7.48
C ALA A 20 -0.09 6.90 -7.41
N VAL A 21 -0.50 7.27 -6.20
CA VAL A 21 -1.56 8.27 -5.99
C VAL A 21 -1.17 9.61 -6.60
N ALA A 22 0.06 10.05 -6.39
CA ALA A 22 0.55 11.30 -6.95
C ALA A 22 0.54 11.28 -8.48
N VAL A 23 1.03 10.20 -9.09
CA VAL A 23 1.04 10.06 -10.55
C VAL A 23 -0.37 10.04 -11.12
N VAL A 24 -1.27 9.27 -10.52
CA VAL A 24 -2.66 9.19 -10.99
C VAL A 24 -3.35 10.54 -10.89
N THR A 25 -3.18 11.25 -9.79
CA THR A 25 -3.78 12.56 -9.59
C THR A 25 -3.27 13.57 -10.64
N TYR A 26 -1.99 13.45 -11.01
CA TYR A 26 -1.40 14.34 -12.00
C TYR A 26 -1.82 14.00 -13.43
N THR A 27 -1.86 12.70 -13.78
CA THR A 27 -2.08 12.27 -15.17
C THR A 27 -3.54 12.03 -15.52
N THR A 28 -4.35 11.57 -14.57
CA THR A 28 -5.76 11.25 -14.80
C THR A 28 -6.64 11.78 -13.69
N PRO A 29 -6.71 13.11 -13.51
CA PRO A 29 -7.48 13.69 -12.40
C PRO A 29 -8.98 13.35 -12.43
N GLU A 30 -9.53 13.09 -13.60
CA GLU A 30 -10.95 12.74 -13.74
C GLU A 30 -11.30 11.43 -13.05
N TYR A 31 -10.37 10.48 -13.05
CA TYR A 31 -10.58 9.17 -12.46
C TYR A 31 -9.77 8.97 -11.18
N ALA A 32 -9.12 10.03 -10.71
CA ALA A 32 -8.18 9.94 -9.58
C ALA A 32 -8.83 9.36 -8.34
N THR A 33 -10.05 9.80 -8.00
CA THR A 33 -10.74 9.33 -6.79
C THR A 33 -10.96 7.81 -6.82
N ALA A 34 -11.45 7.29 -7.95
CA ALA A 34 -11.73 5.86 -8.07
C ALA A 34 -10.43 5.04 -8.07
N ILE A 35 -9.43 5.48 -8.83
CA ILE A 35 -8.16 4.77 -8.94
C ILE A 35 -7.40 4.81 -7.61
N ASN A 36 -7.38 5.97 -6.95
CA ASN A 36 -6.71 6.13 -5.66
C ASN A 36 -7.37 5.25 -4.60
N GLY A 37 -8.70 5.17 -4.61
CA GLY A 37 -9.43 4.26 -3.72
C GLY A 37 -9.02 2.82 -3.93
N ALA A 38 -8.92 2.37 -5.18
CA ALA A 38 -8.47 1.02 -5.51
C ALA A 38 -7.04 0.78 -5.04
N ILE A 39 -6.13 1.74 -5.23
CA ILE A 39 -4.75 1.63 -4.79
C ILE A 39 -4.68 1.45 -3.27
N VAL A 40 -5.44 2.24 -2.52
CA VAL A 40 -5.47 2.15 -1.05
C VAL A 40 -6.01 0.80 -0.59
N VAL A 41 -7.10 0.33 -1.21
CA VAL A 41 -7.70 -0.96 -0.87
C VAL A 41 -6.72 -2.11 -1.13
N ILE A 42 -6.06 -2.11 -2.29
CA ILE A 42 -5.09 -3.14 -2.64
C ILE A 42 -3.92 -3.14 -1.66
N GLY A 43 -3.35 -1.96 -1.37
CA GLY A 43 -2.24 -1.85 -0.43
C GLY A 43 -2.62 -2.30 0.97
N THR A 44 -3.79 -1.91 1.46
CA THR A 44 -4.30 -2.34 2.76
C THR A 44 -4.48 -3.85 2.81
N ALA A 45 -5.03 -4.44 1.75
CA ALA A 45 -5.23 -5.88 1.67
C ALA A 45 -3.89 -6.63 1.72
N ILE A 46 -2.87 -6.13 1.02
CA ILE A 46 -1.53 -6.72 1.04
C ILE A 46 -0.94 -6.66 2.44
N ILE A 47 -1.05 -5.51 3.11
CA ILE A 47 -0.53 -5.34 4.46
C ILE A 47 -1.26 -6.26 5.44
N GLU A 48 -2.57 -6.36 5.35
CA GLU A 48 -3.35 -7.26 6.23
C GLU A 48 -2.99 -8.71 6.00
N ALA A 49 -2.85 -9.13 4.75
CA ALA A 49 -2.43 -10.49 4.43
C ALA A 49 -1.06 -10.78 5.01
N CYS A 50 -0.10 -9.86 4.85
CA CYS A 50 1.24 -10.01 5.41
C CYS A 50 1.22 -10.04 6.93
N SER A 51 0.35 -9.27 7.58
CA SER A 51 0.27 -9.21 9.03
C SER A 51 -0.07 -10.57 9.65
N GLN A 52 -0.80 -11.40 8.93
CA GLN A 52 -1.16 -12.73 9.41
C GLN A 52 0.04 -13.69 9.42
N PHE A 53 1.09 -13.36 8.71
CA PHE A 53 2.31 -14.16 8.67
C PHE A 53 3.39 -13.65 9.62
N VAL A 54 3.11 -12.55 10.33
CA VAL A 54 4.05 -12.00 11.31
C VAL A 54 4.03 -12.90 12.55
N LYS A 55 5.20 -13.38 12.93
CA LYS A 55 5.34 -14.19 14.14
C LYS A 55 5.54 -13.28 15.33
N ALA A 56 4.87 -13.61 16.44
CA ALA A 56 5.10 -12.94 17.69
C ALA A 56 6.51 -13.26 18.20
N GLU A 57 7.27 -12.23 18.47
CA GLU A 57 8.64 -12.39 18.98
C GLU A 57 8.80 -11.78 20.35
#